data_28b823ea9d9f60b53389da0f5cd91255
#
_entry.id   28b823ea9d9f60b53389da0f5cd91255
#
_cell.length_a   1.000
_cell.length_b   1.000
_cell.length_c   1.000
_cell.angle_alpha   90.00
_cell.angle_beta   90.00
_cell.angle_gamma   90.00
#
_symmetry.space_group_name_H-M   'P 1'
#
loop_
_entity.id
_entity.type
_entity.pdbx_description
1 polymer ?
#
loop_
_entity_poly.entity_id
_entity_poly.type
_entity_poly.pdbx_seq_one_letter_code
_entity_poly.pdbx_strand_id
1 'polypeptide(L)'
;MARPEATEQPGTYPGSARDTARRRFRRWRFWIIVVLLLAAAVLVRMLATPASDRDDLSPENPAPNGAKAVAEVLRQQGTDVVETDSLDATLGALDDGGTLLFHDANGYLDEGQLGELADAAGRLILVEPDFRQLQTLAPGFSSAGVVPEEGAPLAAECRTEDGGTPPAAAVPQGAGSITRGGLAYRGPVMCFGFETGDRPAASYAAAADGSTIVLGGGQVLSNDATVREGNAALALNTLGRDDRLVWYRPSLADISIADEPQSPMELLPAWVTPVILWLLAVGVLAMIWKGRRLGPLVEEPLPVVVRSAETAAGRARLYQDSKSLDRAAANLRAATLTRLAAELRLGTGANAAAVVEATARHLGRPVPDLDGLLRTFVPRTESQLVDWAQNLQQLEEEVTDR
;
A
#
# COMPACT_ATOMS: atom_id res chain seq x y z
N MET A 1 11.35 -21.99 -69.45
CA MET A 1 11.25 -20.58 -68.98
C MET A 1 10.05 -20.52 -68.08
N ALA A 2 10.26 -20.55 -66.80
CA ALA A 2 9.22 -20.55 -65.74
C ALA A 2 8.99 -19.11 -65.30
N ARG A 3 7.71 -18.69 -65.27
CA ARG A 3 7.26 -17.39 -64.69
C ARG A 3 7.20 -17.57 -63.17
N PRO A 4 7.67 -16.58 -62.38
CA PRO A 4 7.44 -16.60 -60.94
C PRO A 4 6.02 -16.13 -60.59
N GLU A 5 5.32 -16.92 -59.81
CA GLU A 5 4.06 -16.56 -59.12
C GLU A 5 4.31 -15.46 -58.12
N ALA A 6 3.54 -14.40 -58.22
CA ALA A 6 3.49 -13.31 -57.23
C ALA A 6 2.59 -13.72 -56.08
N THR A 7 3.19 -13.91 -54.92
CA THR A 7 2.47 -14.20 -53.64
C THR A 7 1.84 -12.89 -53.15
N GLU A 8 0.52 -12.79 -53.22
CA GLU A 8 -0.26 -11.71 -52.59
C GLU A 8 -0.18 -11.86 -51.05
N GLN A 9 0.40 -10.88 -50.36
CA GLN A 9 0.31 -10.73 -48.91
C GLN A 9 -1.05 -10.08 -48.57
N PRO A 10 -1.81 -10.65 -47.61
CA PRO A 10 -3.05 -10.01 -47.15
C PRO A 10 -2.72 -8.77 -46.31
N GLY A 11 -3.16 -7.61 -46.77
CA GLY A 11 -3.07 -6.33 -46.11
C GLY A 11 -3.75 -6.37 -44.73
N THR A 12 -2.97 -6.24 -43.68
CA THR A 12 -3.43 -6.05 -42.32
C THR A 12 -4.07 -4.67 -42.17
N TYR A 13 -5.39 -4.61 -42.07
CA TYR A 13 -6.10 -3.37 -41.73
C TYR A 13 -5.73 -2.96 -40.28
N PRO A 14 -5.33 -1.72 -40.01
CA PRO A 14 -5.09 -1.25 -38.66
C PRO A 14 -6.41 -1.23 -37.92
N GLY A 15 -6.50 -2.05 -36.86
CA GLY A 15 -7.64 -2.09 -35.95
C GLY A 15 -7.93 -0.69 -35.40
N SER A 16 -9.22 -0.36 -35.29
CA SER A 16 -9.68 0.97 -34.90
C SER A 16 -9.07 1.38 -33.54
N ALA A 17 -8.75 2.65 -33.36
CA ALA A 17 -8.19 3.21 -32.12
C ALA A 17 -9.02 2.87 -30.87
N ARG A 18 -10.33 2.58 -31.06
CA ARG A 18 -11.25 2.13 -30.02
C ARG A 18 -10.96 0.72 -29.51
N ASP A 19 -10.50 -0.20 -30.37
CA ASP A 19 -10.18 -1.59 -29.95
C ASP A 19 -8.86 -1.64 -29.20
N THR A 20 -7.91 -0.80 -29.55
CA THR A 20 -6.63 -0.67 -28.85
C THR A 20 -6.82 -0.05 -27.47
N ALA A 21 -7.68 0.95 -27.33
CA ALA A 21 -8.05 1.56 -26.05
C ALA A 21 -8.78 0.56 -25.14
N ARG A 22 -9.72 -0.22 -25.69
CA ARG A 22 -10.44 -1.28 -24.91
C ARG A 22 -9.52 -2.39 -24.40
N ARG A 23 -8.53 -2.81 -25.19
CA ARG A 23 -7.53 -3.83 -24.77
C ARG A 23 -6.59 -3.28 -23.70
N ARG A 24 -6.18 -2.01 -23.78
CA ARG A 24 -5.36 -1.33 -22.78
C ARG A 24 -6.12 -1.15 -21.46
N PHE A 25 -7.39 -0.75 -21.53
CA PHE A 25 -8.26 -0.61 -20.34
C PHE A 25 -8.54 -1.95 -19.65
N ARG A 26 -8.65 -3.06 -20.42
CA ARG A 26 -8.84 -4.40 -19.86
C ARG A 26 -7.60 -4.92 -19.13
N ARG A 27 -6.38 -4.58 -19.56
CA ARG A 27 -5.12 -4.86 -18.84
C ARG A 27 -4.99 -3.99 -17.58
N TRP A 28 -5.40 -2.72 -17.64
CA TRP A 28 -5.39 -1.83 -16.48
C TRP A 28 -6.40 -2.23 -15.42
N ARG A 29 -7.58 -2.71 -15.80
CA ARG A 29 -8.55 -3.25 -14.84
C ARG A 29 -7.98 -4.39 -14.00
N PHE A 30 -7.19 -5.27 -14.59
CA PHE A 30 -6.51 -6.34 -13.86
C PHE A 30 -5.57 -5.76 -12.79
N TRP A 31 -4.72 -4.81 -13.15
CA TRP A 31 -3.81 -4.17 -12.21
C TRP A 31 -4.52 -3.33 -11.15
N ILE A 32 -5.60 -2.64 -11.50
CA ILE A 32 -6.44 -1.91 -10.53
C ILE A 32 -7.06 -2.88 -9.53
N ILE A 33 -7.58 -4.03 -9.96
CA ILE A 33 -8.13 -5.06 -9.07
C ILE A 33 -7.03 -5.63 -8.16
N VAL A 34 -5.84 -5.89 -8.67
CA VAL A 34 -4.69 -6.39 -7.87
C VAL A 34 -4.29 -5.36 -6.82
N VAL A 35 -4.19 -4.07 -7.17
CA VAL A 35 -3.88 -2.99 -6.22
C VAL A 35 -4.99 -2.83 -5.18
N LEU A 36 -6.27 -2.91 -5.56
CA LEU A 36 -7.40 -2.85 -4.64
C LEU A 36 -7.43 -4.06 -3.69
N LEU A 37 -7.13 -5.26 -4.17
CA LEU A 37 -7.04 -6.46 -3.33
C LEU A 37 -5.85 -6.37 -2.36
N LEU A 38 -4.71 -5.86 -2.81
CA LEU A 38 -3.56 -5.61 -1.94
C LEU A 38 -3.87 -4.54 -0.88
N ALA A 39 -4.49 -3.43 -1.28
CA ALA A 39 -4.92 -2.39 -0.36
C ALA A 39 -5.96 -2.90 0.66
N ALA A 40 -6.92 -3.71 0.20
CA ALA A 40 -7.90 -4.36 1.08
C ALA A 40 -7.24 -5.36 2.03
N ALA A 41 -6.26 -6.16 1.57
CA ALA A 41 -5.52 -7.09 2.42
C ALA A 41 -4.69 -6.36 3.48
N VAL A 42 -4.04 -5.23 3.12
CA VAL A 42 -3.31 -4.38 4.07
C VAL A 42 -4.28 -3.76 5.09
N LEU A 43 -5.43 -3.26 4.63
CA LEU A 43 -6.45 -2.67 5.49
C LEU A 43 -7.03 -3.71 6.47
N VAL A 44 -7.36 -4.91 5.97
CA VAL A 44 -7.83 -6.03 6.81
C VAL A 44 -6.76 -6.42 7.83
N ARG A 45 -5.49 -6.42 7.45
CA ARG A 45 -4.40 -6.71 8.37
C ARG A 45 -4.24 -5.60 9.44
N MET A 46 -4.39 -4.33 9.07
CA MET A 46 -4.37 -3.22 10.02
C MET A 46 -5.55 -3.26 11.00
N LEU A 47 -6.75 -3.61 10.53
CA LEU A 47 -7.96 -3.71 11.35
C LEU A 47 -8.04 -5.02 12.17
N ALA A 48 -7.36 -6.09 11.73
CA ALA A 48 -7.36 -7.38 12.39
C ALA A 48 -6.22 -7.55 13.42
N THR A 49 -5.37 -6.54 13.61
CA THR A 49 -4.38 -6.54 14.67
C THR A 49 -5.05 -5.96 15.92
N PRO A 50 -5.44 -6.76 16.92
CA PRO A 50 -5.87 -6.22 18.21
C PRO A 50 -4.66 -5.50 18.79
N ALA A 51 -4.81 -4.22 19.08
CA ALA A 51 -3.85 -3.48 19.86
C ALA A 51 -3.85 -4.09 21.29
N SER A 52 -2.71 -4.05 21.94
CA SER A 52 -2.44 -4.27 23.37
C SER A 52 -2.26 -5.69 23.91
N ASP A 53 -3.00 -6.71 23.54
CA ASP A 53 -2.86 -8.04 24.17
C ASP A 53 -1.63 -8.85 23.72
N ARG A 54 -0.75 -8.30 22.87
CA ARG A 54 0.42 -8.99 22.31
C ARG A 54 1.73 -8.28 22.54
N ASP A 55 1.73 -7.26 23.33
CA ASP A 55 2.96 -6.52 23.61
C ASP A 55 3.92 -7.33 24.48
N ASP A 56 5.21 -7.21 24.20
CA ASP A 56 6.26 -7.87 24.93
C ASP A 56 6.20 -7.46 26.41
N LEU A 57 6.37 -8.42 27.28
CA LEU A 57 6.34 -8.25 28.73
C LEU A 57 5.05 -7.63 29.30
N SER A 58 3.92 -7.62 28.57
CA SER A 58 2.66 -7.24 29.20
C SER A 58 2.19 -8.26 30.22
N PRO A 59 1.74 -7.82 31.41
CA PRO A 59 1.21 -8.70 32.48
C PRO A 59 -0.15 -9.31 32.09
N GLU A 60 -0.77 -8.89 31.00
CA GLU A 60 -2.01 -9.46 30.46
C GLU A 60 -1.78 -10.37 29.24
N ASN A 61 -0.57 -10.36 28.66
CA ASN A 61 -0.23 -11.13 27.48
C ASN A 61 0.09 -12.61 27.83
N PRO A 62 -0.74 -13.59 27.39
CA PRO A 62 -0.50 -15.02 27.63
C PRO A 62 0.50 -15.64 26.64
N ALA A 63 0.95 -14.92 25.60
CA ALA A 63 1.92 -15.42 24.63
C ALA A 63 3.29 -15.68 25.27
N PRO A 64 4.20 -16.46 24.65
CA PRO A 64 5.53 -16.76 25.21
C PRO A 64 6.35 -15.54 25.61
N ASN A 65 6.21 -14.42 24.88
CA ASN A 65 6.89 -13.13 25.10
C ASN A 65 6.18 -12.21 26.09
N GLY A 66 4.94 -12.54 26.55
CA GLY A 66 4.23 -11.79 27.57
C GLY A 66 4.70 -12.19 29.01
N ALA A 67 4.16 -11.54 30.04
CA ALA A 67 4.51 -11.75 31.43
C ALA A 67 3.32 -12.16 32.33
N LYS A 68 2.23 -12.64 31.73
CA LYS A 68 0.99 -12.96 32.44
C LYS A 68 1.20 -14.01 33.53
N ALA A 69 2.07 -15.00 33.31
CA ALA A 69 2.34 -16.05 34.30
C ALA A 69 2.93 -15.45 35.58
N VAL A 70 3.88 -14.55 35.48
CA VAL A 70 4.50 -13.88 36.66
C VAL A 70 3.47 -12.99 37.34
N ALA A 71 2.74 -12.17 36.59
CA ALA A 71 1.74 -11.26 37.11
C ALA A 71 0.63 -12.02 37.89
N GLU A 72 0.16 -13.13 37.33
CA GLU A 72 -0.89 -13.93 37.93
C GLU A 72 -0.43 -14.60 39.25
N VAL A 73 0.81 -15.09 39.31
CA VAL A 73 1.38 -15.66 40.55
C VAL A 73 1.59 -14.56 41.59
N LEU A 74 2.02 -13.37 41.23
CA LEU A 74 2.14 -12.22 42.13
C LEU A 74 0.77 -11.87 42.77
N ARG A 75 -0.27 -11.78 41.93
CA ARG A 75 -1.66 -11.55 42.38
C ARG A 75 -2.13 -12.64 43.34
N GLN A 76 -1.82 -13.90 43.06
CA GLN A 76 -2.14 -15.03 43.95
C GLN A 76 -1.39 -14.97 45.28
N GLN A 77 -0.18 -14.37 45.32
CA GLN A 77 0.59 -14.14 46.51
C GLN A 77 0.16 -12.90 47.32
N GLY A 78 -0.79 -12.13 46.79
CA GLY A 78 -1.35 -10.97 47.45
C GLY A 78 -0.80 -9.63 46.99
N THR A 79 0.09 -9.60 45.98
CA THR A 79 0.59 -8.35 45.38
C THR A 79 -0.48 -7.77 44.45
N ASP A 80 -0.83 -6.50 44.64
CA ASP A 80 -1.71 -5.75 43.74
C ASP A 80 -0.91 -5.33 42.50
N VAL A 81 -1.12 -6.02 41.38
CA VAL A 81 -0.42 -5.76 40.11
C VAL A 81 -1.30 -4.88 39.21
N VAL A 82 -0.91 -3.62 39.06
CA VAL A 82 -1.59 -2.60 38.27
C VAL A 82 -0.80 -2.34 37.01
N GLU A 83 -1.36 -2.69 35.83
CA GLU A 83 -0.76 -2.31 34.54
C GLU A 83 -1.17 -0.88 34.15
N THR A 84 -0.20 -0.09 33.69
CA THR A 84 -0.41 1.27 33.21
C THR A 84 0.33 1.47 31.88
N ASP A 85 -0.26 2.27 30.98
CA ASP A 85 0.25 2.59 29.65
C ASP A 85 0.41 4.09 29.42
N SER A 86 0.25 4.90 30.50
CA SER A 86 0.42 6.34 30.47
C SER A 86 1.05 6.84 31.77
N LEU A 87 1.82 7.94 31.67
CA LEU A 87 2.50 8.59 32.80
C LEU A 87 1.50 9.01 33.88
N ASP A 88 0.43 9.70 33.52
CA ASP A 88 -0.59 10.17 34.47
C ASP A 88 -1.22 9.04 35.26
N ALA A 89 -1.57 7.93 34.59
CA ALA A 89 -2.12 6.75 35.28
C ALA A 89 -1.08 6.11 36.20
N THR A 90 0.19 6.10 35.79
CA THR A 90 1.31 5.55 36.59
C THR A 90 1.54 6.37 37.83
N LEU A 91 1.62 7.70 37.73
CA LEU A 91 1.79 8.60 38.87
C LEU A 91 0.63 8.47 39.84
N GLY A 92 -0.62 8.41 39.36
CA GLY A 92 -1.80 8.18 40.19
C GLY A 92 -1.79 6.82 40.88
N ALA A 93 -1.23 5.77 40.27
CA ALA A 93 -1.10 4.46 40.89
C ALA A 93 0.03 4.37 41.93
N LEU A 94 1.02 5.27 41.86
CA LEU A 94 2.14 5.37 42.77
C LEU A 94 1.89 6.29 43.99
N ASP A 95 0.78 7.07 44.01
CA ASP A 95 0.46 8.01 45.11
C ASP A 95 0.48 7.37 46.52
N ASP A 96 0.12 6.09 46.59
CA ASP A 96 0.15 5.31 47.84
C ASP A 96 1.52 4.60 48.06
N GLY A 97 2.52 4.84 47.22
CA GLY A 97 3.79 4.12 47.21
C GLY A 97 3.73 2.80 46.49
N GLY A 98 4.82 2.03 46.55
CA GLY A 98 4.93 0.70 45.90
C GLY A 98 6.15 0.57 45.01
N THR A 99 6.24 -0.57 44.37
CA THR A 99 7.29 -0.86 43.38
C THR A 99 6.83 -0.44 41.99
N LEU A 100 7.65 0.36 41.29
CA LEU A 100 7.49 0.64 39.85
C LEU A 100 8.35 -0.33 39.02
N LEU A 101 7.74 -1.13 38.17
CA LEU A 101 8.44 -1.79 37.07
C LEU A 101 8.28 -0.92 35.82
N PHE A 102 9.38 -0.46 35.27
CA PHE A 102 9.45 0.41 34.12
C PHE A 102 10.14 -0.29 32.94
N HIS A 103 9.44 -0.34 31.80
CA HIS A 103 9.98 -0.88 30.55
C HIS A 103 9.55 -0.01 29.38
N ASP A 104 10.44 0.85 28.91
CA ASP A 104 10.25 1.75 27.76
C ASP A 104 11.29 1.44 26.68
N ALA A 105 11.04 0.38 25.92
CA ALA A 105 11.92 -0.06 24.84
C ALA A 105 11.99 0.96 23.67
N ASN A 106 11.02 1.86 23.57
CA ASN A 106 10.91 2.81 22.46
C ASN A 106 11.41 4.23 22.83
N GLY A 107 11.65 4.50 24.12
CA GLY A 107 12.09 5.82 24.58
C GLY A 107 11.03 6.91 24.44
N TYR A 108 9.78 6.60 24.76
CA TYR A 108 8.66 7.52 24.62
C TYR A 108 8.70 8.70 25.61
N LEU A 109 9.29 8.49 26.81
CA LEU A 109 9.35 9.51 27.84
C LEU A 109 10.51 10.48 27.61
N ASP A 110 10.24 11.75 27.84
CA ASP A 110 11.27 12.78 27.91
C ASP A 110 11.96 12.82 29.29
N GLU A 111 13.01 13.66 29.43
CA GLU A 111 13.79 13.78 30.66
C GLU A 111 12.96 14.32 31.84
N GLY A 112 12.02 15.25 31.57
CA GLY A 112 11.12 15.78 32.60
C GLY A 112 10.19 14.71 33.16
N GLN A 113 9.57 13.93 32.27
CA GLN A 113 8.68 12.83 32.61
C GLN A 113 9.43 11.72 33.38
N LEU A 114 10.66 11.40 32.97
CA LEU A 114 11.51 10.48 33.71
C LEU A 114 11.85 11.01 35.11
N GLY A 115 12.05 12.33 35.25
CA GLY A 115 12.27 12.97 36.55
C GLY A 115 11.07 12.81 37.49
N GLU A 116 9.85 13.04 36.98
CA GLU A 116 8.60 12.86 37.74
C GLU A 116 8.44 11.43 38.23
N LEU A 117 8.78 10.42 37.40
CA LEU A 117 8.77 9.01 37.80
C LEU A 117 9.81 8.70 38.86
N ALA A 118 11.02 9.27 38.78
CA ALA A 118 12.07 9.08 39.76
C ALA A 118 11.66 9.59 41.15
N ASP A 119 10.94 10.71 41.20
CA ASP A 119 10.46 11.32 42.43
C ASP A 119 9.27 10.56 43.04
N ALA A 120 8.42 9.95 42.22
CA ALA A 120 7.21 9.25 42.65
C ALA A 120 7.48 7.81 43.10
N ALA A 121 8.47 7.14 42.53
CA ALA A 121 8.70 5.71 42.78
C ALA A 121 9.40 5.47 44.13
N GLY A 122 8.80 4.70 45.01
CA GLY A 122 9.43 4.25 46.26
C GLY A 122 10.50 3.20 46.03
N ARG A 123 10.26 2.28 45.10
CA ARG A 123 11.21 1.25 44.65
C ARG A 123 11.11 1.13 43.13
N LEU A 124 12.25 1.05 42.45
CA LEU A 124 12.34 1.11 41.01
C LEU A 124 12.99 -0.15 40.40
N ILE A 125 12.32 -0.76 39.47
CA ILE A 125 12.83 -1.88 38.67
C ILE A 125 12.83 -1.46 37.19
N LEU A 126 14.01 -1.25 36.65
CA LEU A 126 14.22 -0.85 35.24
C LEU A 126 14.52 -2.09 34.43
N VAL A 127 13.78 -2.28 33.34
CA VAL A 127 13.98 -3.36 32.40
C VAL A 127 14.57 -2.76 31.11
N GLU A 128 15.80 -3.18 30.81
CA GLU A 128 16.55 -2.77 29.62
C GLU A 128 16.63 -1.23 29.40
N PRO A 129 16.90 -0.45 30.47
CA PRO A 129 16.91 1.01 30.33
C PRO A 129 18.01 1.48 29.36
N ASP A 130 17.69 2.48 28.55
CA ASP A 130 18.66 3.17 27.73
C ASP A 130 19.57 4.12 28.57
N PHE A 131 20.52 4.76 27.89
CA PHE A 131 21.48 5.65 28.57
C PHE A 131 20.79 6.85 29.27
N ARG A 132 19.78 7.44 28.65
CA ARG A 132 19.05 8.62 29.17
C ARG A 132 18.17 8.22 30.37
N GLN A 133 17.43 7.12 30.22
CA GLN A 133 16.62 6.53 31.30
C GLN A 133 17.49 6.19 32.51
N LEU A 134 18.65 5.60 32.27
CA LEU A 134 19.57 5.22 33.35
C LEU A 134 20.15 6.43 34.07
N GLN A 135 20.52 7.50 33.36
CA GLN A 135 21.03 8.74 33.96
C GLN A 135 20.00 9.42 34.84
N THR A 136 18.74 9.43 34.45
CA THR A 136 17.67 10.14 35.18
C THR A 136 17.12 9.29 36.30
N LEU A 137 16.79 8.01 36.06
CA LEU A 137 16.12 7.12 37.00
C LEU A 137 17.08 6.42 37.97
N ALA A 138 18.31 6.17 37.55
CA ALA A 138 19.29 5.40 38.33
C ALA A 138 20.73 5.96 38.14
N PRO A 139 21.01 7.19 38.60
CA PRO A 139 22.32 7.85 38.37
C PRO A 139 23.52 7.11 38.95
N GLY A 140 23.30 6.16 39.86
CA GLY A 140 24.35 5.28 40.40
C GLY A 140 24.72 4.08 39.51
N PHE A 141 24.10 3.96 38.34
CA PHE A 141 24.32 2.85 37.41
C PHE A 141 24.88 3.36 36.09
N SER A 142 25.51 2.45 35.35
CA SER A 142 26.03 2.75 34.01
C SER A 142 25.86 1.57 33.07
N SER A 143 25.60 1.87 31.79
CA SER A 143 25.58 0.88 30.72
C SER A 143 26.96 0.26 30.52
N ALA A 144 27.01 -1.05 30.30
CA ALA A 144 28.23 -1.82 30.08
C ALA A 144 28.25 -2.58 28.75
N GLY A 145 27.32 -2.28 27.88
CA GLY A 145 27.20 -2.90 26.57
C GLY A 145 26.22 -4.07 26.56
N VAL A 146 26.55 -5.12 25.81
CA VAL A 146 25.68 -6.30 25.60
C VAL A 146 26.36 -7.54 26.20
N VAL A 147 25.58 -8.40 26.83
CA VAL A 147 26.06 -9.73 27.29
C VAL A 147 26.38 -10.57 26.05
N PRO A 148 27.60 -11.11 25.91
CA PRO A 148 27.94 -11.96 24.78
C PRO A 148 26.96 -13.14 24.65
N GLU A 149 26.50 -13.45 23.47
CA GLU A 149 25.56 -14.56 23.23
C GLU A 149 26.20 -15.93 23.44
N GLU A 150 27.53 -16.02 23.23
CA GLU A 150 28.29 -17.25 23.37
C GLU A 150 28.70 -17.52 24.83
N GLY A 151 28.61 -18.75 25.25
CA GLY A 151 29.05 -19.21 26.56
C GLY A 151 27.95 -19.86 27.38
N ALA A 152 28.33 -20.34 28.59
CA ALA A 152 27.37 -20.90 29.51
C ALA A 152 26.41 -19.84 30.07
N PRO A 153 25.19 -20.20 30.51
CA PRO A 153 24.31 -19.31 31.25
C PRO A 153 25.04 -18.63 32.40
N LEU A 154 24.69 -17.37 32.69
CA LEU A 154 25.30 -16.61 33.76
C LEU A 154 24.83 -17.15 35.12
N ALA A 155 25.77 -17.41 36.03
CA ALA A 155 25.44 -17.84 37.38
C ALA A 155 24.93 -16.69 38.26
N ALA A 156 24.05 -16.98 39.19
CA ALA A 156 23.49 -16.01 40.15
C ALA A 156 24.49 -15.50 41.22
N GLU A 157 25.78 -15.49 40.85
CA GLU A 157 26.81 -14.96 41.75
C GLU A 157 26.74 -13.44 41.79
N CYS A 158 26.70 -12.89 43.03
CA CYS A 158 26.65 -11.47 43.26
C CYS A 158 27.94 -10.94 43.88
N ARG A 159 28.37 -9.77 43.43
CA ARG A 159 29.55 -9.06 43.97
C ARG A 159 29.24 -7.56 44.07
N THR A 160 29.88 -6.89 45.03
CA THR A 160 29.94 -5.43 45.02
C THR A 160 30.93 -4.96 43.98
N GLU A 161 30.89 -3.67 43.63
CA GLU A 161 31.82 -3.07 42.67
C GLU A 161 33.30 -3.31 43.08
N ASP A 162 33.58 -3.32 44.37
CA ASP A 162 34.92 -3.61 44.90
C ASP A 162 35.22 -5.11 45.05
N GLY A 163 34.36 -5.99 44.54
CA GLY A 163 34.50 -7.45 44.63
C GLY A 163 34.15 -8.05 45.99
N GLY A 164 33.56 -7.28 46.89
CA GLY A 164 33.13 -7.73 48.23
C GLY A 164 31.81 -8.49 48.24
N THR A 165 31.40 -8.89 49.45
CA THR A 165 30.10 -9.56 49.68
C THR A 165 28.96 -8.53 49.67
N PRO A 166 27.95 -8.69 48.81
CA PRO A 166 26.86 -7.75 48.72
C PRO A 166 25.92 -7.80 49.92
N PRO A 167 25.25 -6.70 50.26
CA PRO A 167 24.19 -6.71 51.28
C PRO A 167 23.04 -7.65 50.88
N ALA A 168 22.46 -8.34 51.83
CA ALA A 168 21.38 -9.31 51.57
C ALA A 168 20.15 -8.68 50.88
N ALA A 169 19.91 -7.39 51.13
CA ALA A 169 18.81 -6.65 50.50
C ALA A 169 18.95 -6.50 49.00
N ALA A 170 20.19 -6.47 48.47
CA ALA A 170 20.51 -6.28 47.06
C ALA A 170 20.67 -7.60 46.30
N VAL A 171 20.75 -8.72 46.98
CA VAL A 171 20.93 -10.05 46.39
C VAL A 171 19.58 -10.58 45.92
N PRO A 172 19.41 -10.94 44.67
CA PRO A 172 18.19 -11.59 44.19
C PRO A 172 18.02 -12.94 44.89
N GLN A 173 16.89 -13.14 45.53
CA GLN A 173 16.58 -14.41 46.18
C GLN A 173 16.00 -15.37 45.12
N GLY A 174 16.59 -16.54 45.03
CA GLY A 174 16.24 -17.54 44.02
C GLY A 174 17.33 -17.63 42.96
N ALA A 175 17.69 -18.86 42.66
CA ALA A 175 18.70 -19.12 41.64
C ALA A 175 18.04 -19.17 40.27
N GLY A 176 18.00 -18.06 39.60
CA GLY A 176 17.67 -18.02 38.16
C GLY A 176 18.95 -18.17 37.35
N SER A 177 18.80 -18.46 36.09
CA SER A 177 19.86 -18.32 35.11
C SER A 177 19.41 -17.34 34.05
N ILE A 178 20.18 -16.27 33.88
CA ILE A 178 19.89 -15.28 32.88
C ILE A 178 20.52 -15.71 31.55
N THR A 179 19.68 -15.85 30.54
CA THR A 179 20.13 -16.11 29.18
C THR A 179 21.02 -14.97 28.68
N ARG A 180 22.07 -15.30 27.94
CA ARG A 180 22.96 -14.31 27.31
C ARG A 180 22.25 -13.59 26.16
N GLY A 181 22.77 -12.44 25.77
CA GLY A 181 22.24 -11.66 24.64
C GLY A 181 21.46 -10.39 25.04
N GLY A 182 21.27 -10.14 26.34
CA GLY A 182 20.66 -8.90 26.85
C GLY A 182 21.67 -7.78 27.07
N LEU A 183 21.18 -6.64 27.57
CA LEU A 183 22.01 -5.51 27.97
C LEU A 183 22.78 -5.81 29.25
N ALA A 184 23.89 -5.13 29.45
CA ALA A 184 24.71 -5.23 30.63
C ALA A 184 24.88 -3.88 31.31
N TYR A 185 24.96 -3.94 32.65
CA TYR A 185 25.06 -2.74 33.48
C TYR A 185 26.12 -2.91 34.56
N ARG A 186 26.54 -1.77 35.11
CA ARG A 186 27.35 -1.68 36.30
C ARG A 186 26.56 -0.94 37.38
N GLY A 187 26.69 -1.33 38.60
CA GLY A 187 26.06 -0.72 39.76
C GLY A 187 26.70 -1.18 41.07
N PRO A 188 26.25 -0.67 42.18
CA PRO A 188 26.82 -1.00 43.53
C PRO A 188 26.87 -2.50 43.82
N VAL A 189 25.88 -3.24 43.36
CA VAL A 189 25.83 -4.71 43.44
C VAL A 189 25.55 -5.25 42.02
N MET A 190 26.33 -6.23 41.61
CA MET A 190 26.26 -6.88 40.31
C MET A 190 26.07 -8.38 40.47
N CYS A 191 24.99 -8.93 39.91
CA CYS A 191 24.66 -10.35 39.89
C CYS A 191 24.58 -10.86 38.46
N PHE A 192 24.79 -12.15 38.22
CA PHE A 192 24.90 -12.71 36.89
C PHE A 192 25.98 -11.99 36.08
N GLY A 193 27.16 -11.90 36.69
CA GLY A 193 28.29 -11.16 36.19
C GLY A 193 29.04 -11.86 35.07
N PHE A 194 29.67 -11.07 34.23
CA PHE A 194 30.68 -11.51 33.28
C PHE A 194 31.74 -10.40 33.11
N GLU A 195 32.88 -10.75 32.55
CA GLU A 195 33.95 -9.78 32.33
C GLU A 195 33.84 -9.18 30.92
N THR A 196 33.86 -7.84 30.86
CA THR A 196 33.90 -7.09 29.59
C THR A 196 35.16 -6.22 29.63
N GLY A 197 36.21 -6.64 28.92
CA GLY A 197 37.52 -6.01 29.05
C GLY A 197 38.07 -6.17 30.51
N ASP A 198 38.59 -5.07 31.09
CA ASP A 198 39.15 -5.04 32.41
C ASP A 198 38.14 -4.69 33.53
N ARG A 199 36.86 -4.62 33.23
CA ARG A 199 35.84 -4.22 34.20
C ARG A 199 34.69 -5.23 34.26
N PRO A 200 34.21 -5.56 35.48
CA PRO A 200 33.04 -6.40 35.64
C PRO A 200 31.79 -5.72 35.11
N ALA A 201 30.90 -6.53 34.56
CA ALA A 201 29.57 -6.12 34.11
C ALA A 201 28.56 -7.22 34.47
N ALA A 202 27.29 -6.88 34.57
CA ALA A 202 26.26 -7.83 34.96
C ALA A 202 24.96 -7.63 34.21
N SER A 203 24.20 -8.69 34.07
CA SER A 203 22.84 -8.62 33.52
C SER A 203 21.79 -8.21 34.57
N TYR A 204 22.15 -8.23 35.83
CA TYR A 204 21.35 -7.75 36.97
C TYR A 204 22.22 -6.87 37.85
N ALA A 205 21.87 -5.60 37.96
CA ALA A 205 22.53 -4.69 38.88
C ALA A 205 21.53 -4.15 39.90
N ALA A 206 21.97 -3.91 41.13
CA ALA A 206 21.11 -3.42 42.22
C ALA A 206 21.80 -2.35 43.05
N ALA A 207 21.02 -1.44 43.62
CA ALA A 207 21.45 -0.58 44.69
C ALA A 207 21.71 -1.41 45.98
N ALA A 208 22.60 -0.93 46.89
CA ALA A 208 22.98 -1.66 48.09
C ALA A 208 21.81 -1.93 49.04
N ASP A 209 20.79 -1.09 49.07
CA ASP A 209 19.56 -1.23 49.85
C ASP A 209 18.44 -1.97 49.07
N GLY A 210 18.66 -2.27 47.81
CA GLY A 210 17.68 -2.92 46.92
C GLY A 210 16.52 -2.03 46.50
N SER A 211 16.65 -0.73 46.69
CA SER A 211 15.62 0.25 46.22
C SER A 211 15.55 0.37 44.73
N THR A 212 16.66 0.19 44.02
CA THR A 212 16.73 0.26 42.55
C THR A 212 17.35 -1.03 42.04
N ILE A 213 16.71 -1.60 41.02
CA ILE A 213 17.18 -2.80 40.32
C ILE A 213 17.15 -2.49 38.81
N VAL A 214 18.22 -2.87 38.11
CA VAL A 214 18.36 -2.75 36.65
C VAL A 214 18.54 -4.14 36.08
N LEU A 215 17.60 -4.55 35.25
CA LEU A 215 17.60 -5.82 34.53
C LEU A 215 18.10 -5.63 33.12
N GLY A 216 19.09 -6.37 32.69
CA GLY A 216 19.68 -6.36 31.36
C GLY A 216 18.91 -7.18 30.33
N GLY A 217 17.89 -7.93 30.78
CA GLY A 217 17.03 -8.70 29.88
C GLY A 217 15.64 -8.89 30.46
N GLY A 218 14.65 -8.34 29.80
CA GLY A 218 13.23 -8.52 30.14
C GLY A 218 12.77 -9.98 29.99
N GLN A 219 13.51 -10.78 29.25
CA GLN A 219 13.15 -12.19 28.99
C GLN A 219 12.96 -13.01 30.26
N VAL A 220 13.69 -12.70 31.36
CA VAL A 220 13.52 -13.40 32.67
C VAL A 220 12.10 -13.31 33.20
N LEU A 221 11.35 -12.28 32.81
CA LEU A 221 9.96 -12.04 33.19
C LEU A 221 8.96 -12.67 32.21
N SER A 222 9.42 -13.16 31.06
CA SER A 222 8.53 -13.71 30.03
C SER A 222 7.95 -15.06 30.38
N ASN A 223 6.76 -15.37 29.88
CA ASN A 223 6.08 -16.65 30.14
C ASN A 223 6.92 -17.87 29.72
N ASP A 224 7.69 -17.75 28.64
CA ASP A 224 8.56 -18.85 28.16
C ASP A 224 9.78 -19.05 29.02
N ALA A 225 10.39 -18.01 29.56
CA ALA A 225 11.61 -18.12 30.36
C ALA A 225 11.35 -18.38 31.84
N THR A 226 10.21 -17.94 32.37
CA THR A 226 9.86 -18.09 33.81
C THR A 226 9.84 -19.54 34.27
N VAL A 227 9.48 -20.47 33.39
CA VAL A 227 9.41 -21.90 33.73
C VAL A 227 10.78 -22.59 33.78
N ARG A 228 11.86 -21.85 33.45
CA ARG A 228 13.21 -22.39 33.36
C ARG A 228 14.06 -22.04 34.57
N GLU A 229 14.87 -22.96 35.02
CA GLU A 229 16.05 -22.77 35.89
C GLU A 229 15.90 -21.84 37.11
N GLY A 230 14.70 -21.73 37.67
CA GLY A 230 14.47 -20.87 38.84
C GLY A 230 14.18 -19.40 38.51
N ASN A 231 13.99 -19.06 37.24
CA ASN A 231 13.63 -17.70 36.82
C ASN A 231 12.31 -17.22 37.43
N ALA A 232 11.35 -18.12 37.66
CA ALA A 232 10.13 -17.78 38.41
C ALA A 232 10.44 -17.21 39.79
N ALA A 233 11.33 -17.86 40.53
CA ALA A 233 11.72 -17.39 41.86
C ALA A 233 12.45 -16.05 41.78
N LEU A 234 13.34 -15.87 40.80
CA LEU A 234 14.02 -14.59 40.54
C LEU A 234 13.02 -13.47 40.22
N ALA A 235 12.08 -13.72 39.33
CA ALA A 235 11.07 -12.74 38.96
C ALA A 235 10.14 -12.39 40.13
N LEU A 236 9.61 -13.40 40.82
CA LEU A 236 8.68 -13.19 41.95
C LEU A 236 9.37 -12.48 43.12
N ASN A 237 10.59 -12.84 43.47
CA ASN A 237 11.33 -12.17 44.55
C ASN A 237 11.81 -10.77 44.20
N THR A 238 12.03 -10.49 42.90
CA THR A 238 12.38 -9.14 42.41
C THR A 238 11.17 -8.23 42.42
N LEU A 239 10.01 -8.71 41.96
CA LEU A 239 8.80 -7.92 41.74
C LEU A 239 7.87 -7.90 42.99
N GLY A 240 7.75 -8.99 43.71
CA GLY A 240 6.78 -9.18 44.80
C GLY A 240 7.29 -8.79 46.18
N ARG A 241 8.16 -7.78 46.29
CA ARG A 241 8.70 -7.34 47.57
C ARG A 241 7.75 -6.43 48.34
N ASP A 242 6.97 -5.65 47.59
CA ASP A 242 5.97 -4.73 48.13
C ASP A 242 4.56 -5.24 47.82
N ASP A 243 3.56 -4.77 48.57
CA ASP A 243 2.17 -5.18 48.40
C ASP A 243 1.56 -4.66 47.08
N ARG A 244 2.17 -3.63 46.45
CA ARG A 244 1.73 -3.07 45.19
C ARG A 244 2.88 -3.01 44.18
N LEU A 245 2.59 -3.44 42.95
CA LEU A 245 3.47 -3.38 41.78
C LEU A 245 2.76 -2.62 40.66
N VAL A 246 3.26 -1.45 40.34
CA VAL A 246 2.83 -0.67 39.16
C VAL A 246 3.70 -1.13 37.99
N TRP A 247 3.05 -1.74 36.98
CA TRP A 247 3.71 -2.27 35.78
C TRP A 247 3.52 -1.29 34.65
N TYR A 248 4.49 -0.40 34.48
CA TYR A 248 4.40 0.68 33.51
C TYR A 248 5.15 0.37 32.21
N ARG A 249 4.41 0.42 31.12
CA ARG A 249 4.91 0.30 29.77
C ARG A 249 4.44 1.53 28.98
N PRO A 250 5.29 2.55 28.83
CA PRO A 250 4.92 3.77 28.10
C PRO A 250 4.37 3.51 26.71
N SER A 251 3.44 4.35 26.28
CA SER A 251 2.79 4.27 24.99
C SER A 251 2.96 5.57 24.19
N LEU A 252 2.42 5.59 22.98
CA LEU A 252 2.39 6.81 22.16
C LEU A 252 1.64 7.97 22.83
N ALA A 253 0.80 7.70 23.84
CA ALA A 253 0.10 8.73 24.60
C ALA A 253 1.04 9.56 25.49
N ASP A 254 2.21 9.02 25.82
CA ASP A 254 3.21 9.68 26.68
C ASP A 254 4.17 10.57 25.91
N ILE A 255 4.13 10.53 24.57
CA ILE A 255 4.96 11.43 23.78
C ILE A 255 4.50 12.85 24.04
N SER A 256 5.39 13.65 24.67
CA SER A 256 5.09 15.05 24.92
C SER A 256 4.93 15.81 23.60
N ILE A 257 3.84 16.55 23.48
CA ILE A 257 3.55 17.37 22.27
C ILE A 257 4.63 18.47 22.08
N ALA A 258 5.43 18.74 23.10
CA ALA A 258 6.58 19.63 22.99
C ALA A 258 7.72 19.06 22.11
N ASP A 259 7.82 17.74 22.03
CA ASP A 259 8.59 17.02 21.02
C ASP A 259 7.66 16.64 19.88
N GLU A 260 6.97 17.61 19.27
CA GLU A 260 6.37 17.42 17.95
C GLU A 260 7.41 16.71 17.09
N PRO A 261 7.13 15.50 16.57
CA PRO A 261 8.12 14.81 15.75
C PRO A 261 8.47 15.79 14.64
N GLN A 262 9.72 16.26 14.67
CA GLN A 262 10.22 17.17 13.64
C GLN A 262 9.75 16.58 12.32
N SER A 263 9.00 17.36 11.55
CA SER A 263 8.43 16.86 10.32
C SER A 263 9.55 16.12 9.58
N PRO A 264 9.30 15.00 8.89
CA PRO A 264 10.37 14.30 8.15
C PRO A 264 11.19 15.24 7.27
N MET A 265 10.63 16.43 6.99
CA MET A 265 11.25 17.51 6.25
C MET A 265 12.33 18.26 7.09
N GLU A 266 12.19 18.34 8.41
CA GLU A 266 13.16 18.98 9.32
C GLU A 266 14.34 18.08 9.64
N LEU A 267 14.14 16.74 9.58
CA LEU A 267 15.20 15.76 9.68
C LEU A 267 16.08 15.69 8.42
N LEU A 268 15.62 16.27 7.30
CA LEU A 268 16.41 16.33 6.09
C LEU A 268 17.49 17.40 6.21
N PRO A 269 18.75 17.11 5.82
CA PRO A 269 19.79 18.11 5.73
C PRO A 269 19.32 19.34 4.93
N ALA A 270 19.66 20.56 5.37
CA ALA A 270 19.18 21.80 4.79
C ALA A 270 19.38 21.95 3.27
N TRP A 271 20.32 21.20 2.69
CA TRP A 271 20.59 21.18 1.25
C TRP A 271 19.58 20.37 0.43
N VAL A 272 18.80 19.47 1.06
CA VAL A 272 17.88 18.56 0.35
C VAL A 272 16.69 19.34 -0.24
N THR A 273 16.12 20.26 0.51
CA THR A 273 15.01 21.10 0.05
C THR A 273 15.35 21.91 -1.21
N PRO A 274 16.47 22.67 -1.25
CA PRO A 274 16.87 23.38 -2.46
C PRO A 274 17.17 22.45 -3.64
N VAL A 275 17.72 21.24 -3.40
CA VAL A 275 17.96 20.26 -4.46
C VAL A 275 16.65 19.74 -5.05
N ILE A 276 15.65 19.44 -4.24
CA ILE A 276 14.32 19.03 -4.73
C ILE A 276 13.69 20.13 -5.58
N LEU A 277 13.72 21.37 -5.12
CA LEU A 277 13.20 22.53 -5.87
C LEU A 277 13.94 22.70 -7.19
N TRP A 278 15.26 22.51 -7.19
CA TRP A 278 16.08 22.58 -8.40
C TRP A 278 15.75 21.48 -9.40
N LEU A 279 15.58 20.24 -8.94
CA LEU A 279 15.15 19.11 -9.77
C LEU A 279 13.74 19.33 -10.35
N LEU A 280 12.84 19.89 -9.57
CA LEU A 280 11.49 20.27 -10.03
C LEU A 280 11.58 21.33 -11.13
N ALA A 281 12.39 22.38 -10.95
CA ALA A 281 12.62 23.42 -11.94
C ALA A 281 13.22 22.84 -13.23
N VAL A 282 14.23 21.98 -13.12
CA VAL A 282 14.84 21.26 -14.26
C VAL A 282 13.81 20.38 -14.96
N GLY A 283 12.96 19.67 -14.21
CA GLY A 283 11.86 18.85 -14.75
C GLY A 283 10.87 19.69 -15.56
N VAL A 284 10.44 20.83 -15.03
CA VAL A 284 9.55 21.77 -15.73
C VAL A 284 10.20 22.31 -17.01
N LEU A 285 11.47 22.73 -16.92
CA LEU A 285 12.23 23.19 -18.10
C LEU A 285 12.38 22.08 -19.16
N ALA A 286 12.63 20.85 -18.74
CA ALA A 286 12.70 19.70 -19.64
C ALA A 286 11.34 19.40 -20.32
N MET A 287 10.23 19.55 -19.58
CA MET A 287 8.88 19.43 -20.16
C MET A 287 8.60 20.52 -21.19
N ILE A 288 8.94 21.77 -20.87
CA ILE A 288 8.79 22.90 -21.81
C ILE A 288 9.67 22.70 -23.05
N TRP A 289 10.92 22.27 -22.85
CA TRP A 289 11.84 21.99 -23.94
C TRP A 289 11.38 20.86 -24.84
N LYS A 290 10.88 19.78 -24.26
CA LYS A 290 10.34 18.64 -25.00
C LYS A 290 8.98 18.95 -25.62
N GLY A 291 8.13 19.70 -24.93
CA GLY A 291 6.81 20.15 -25.42
C GLY A 291 6.93 21.11 -26.60
N ARG A 292 7.96 21.95 -26.61
CA ARG A 292 8.25 22.87 -27.74
C ARG A 292 8.62 22.14 -29.04
N ARG A 293 9.00 20.85 -28.94
CA ARG A 293 9.35 20.02 -30.12
C ARG A 293 8.13 19.41 -30.80
N LEU A 294 6.99 19.42 -30.13
CA LEU A 294 5.69 19.12 -30.73
C LEU A 294 5.14 20.46 -31.21
N GLY A 295 5.56 20.89 -32.41
CA GLY A 295 4.97 22.06 -33.09
C GLY A 295 3.44 21.94 -33.14
N PRO A 296 2.69 23.04 -33.40
CA PRO A 296 1.27 22.96 -33.60
C PRO A 296 1.00 21.87 -34.63
N LEU A 297 0.00 21.03 -34.39
CA LEU A 297 -0.52 20.09 -35.38
C LEU A 297 -0.98 20.94 -36.56
N VAL A 298 -0.08 21.15 -37.53
CA VAL A 298 -0.43 21.72 -38.81
C VAL A 298 -1.16 20.60 -39.52
N GLU A 299 -2.48 20.76 -39.71
CA GLU A 299 -3.21 19.98 -40.70
C GLU A 299 -2.52 20.28 -42.02
N GLU A 300 -1.76 19.31 -42.54
CA GLU A 300 -1.26 19.42 -43.92
C GLU A 300 -2.48 19.56 -44.82
N PRO A 301 -2.68 20.70 -45.50
CA PRO A 301 -3.71 20.79 -46.52
C PRO A 301 -3.37 19.74 -47.57
N LEU A 302 -4.26 18.75 -47.73
CA LEU A 302 -4.10 17.72 -48.75
C LEU A 302 -3.83 18.45 -50.10
N PRO A 303 -2.72 18.18 -50.76
CA PRO A 303 -2.27 18.97 -51.91
C PRO A 303 -3.20 18.85 -53.14
N VAL A 304 -4.22 17.99 -53.05
CA VAL A 304 -5.17 17.77 -54.17
C VAL A 304 -6.59 17.63 -53.60
N VAL A 305 -7.42 18.60 -53.87
CA VAL A 305 -8.88 18.46 -53.70
C VAL A 305 -9.38 17.57 -54.85
N VAL A 306 -9.51 16.28 -54.62
CA VAL A 306 -10.09 15.35 -55.59
C VAL A 306 -11.58 15.66 -55.68
N ARG A 307 -12.03 16.13 -56.84
CA ARG A 307 -13.45 16.38 -57.07
C ARG A 307 -14.22 15.06 -56.94
N SER A 308 -15.40 15.10 -56.34
CA SER A 308 -16.24 13.91 -56.14
C SER A 308 -16.52 13.16 -57.45
N ALA A 309 -16.60 13.87 -58.57
CA ALA A 309 -16.73 13.31 -59.92
C ALA A 309 -15.54 12.41 -60.33
N GLU A 310 -14.29 12.76 -59.97
CA GLU A 310 -13.11 11.95 -60.31
C GLU A 310 -13.08 10.66 -59.49
N THR A 311 -13.52 10.72 -58.22
CA THR A 311 -13.65 9.53 -57.39
C THR A 311 -14.73 8.59 -57.94
N ALA A 312 -15.85 9.13 -58.41
CA ALA A 312 -16.91 8.37 -59.05
C ALA A 312 -16.46 7.73 -60.37
N ALA A 313 -15.74 8.49 -61.21
CA ALA A 313 -15.19 7.99 -62.47
C ALA A 313 -14.13 6.89 -62.24
N GLY A 314 -13.26 7.04 -61.23
CA GLY A 314 -12.30 6.02 -60.83
C GLY A 314 -12.96 4.72 -60.40
N ARG A 315 -14.03 4.81 -59.59
CA ARG A 315 -14.81 3.62 -59.16
C ARG A 315 -15.53 2.95 -60.35
N ALA A 316 -16.09 3.75 -61.26
CA ALA A 316 -16.76 3.22 -62.46
C ALA A 316 -15.79 2.40 -63.32
N ARG A 317 -14.55 2.90 -63.54
CA ARG A 317 -13.50 2.17 -64.28
C ARG A 317 -13.13 0.86 -63.59
N LEU A 318 -12.98 0.85 -62.25
CA LEU A 318 -12.69 -0.36 -61.50
C LEU A 318 -13.80 -1.43 -61.62
N TYR A 319 -15.07 -1.02 -61.66
CA TYR A 319 -16.17 -1.94 -61.86
C TYR A 319 -16.21 -2.47 -63.32
N GLN A 320 -15.86 -1.64 -64.26
CA GLN A 320 -15.76 -2.01 -65.68
C GLN A 320 -14.61 -3.02 -65.89
N ASP A 321 -13.42 -2.73 -65.40
CA ASP A 321 -12.23 -3.58 -65.53
C ASP A 321 -12.43 -4.93 -64.82
N SER A 322 -13.13 -4.97 -63.68
CA SER A 322 -13.42 -6.17 -62.94
C SER A 322 -14.64 -6.96 -63.43
N LYS A 323 -15.35 -6.47 -64.47
CA LYS A 323 -16.61 -7.03 -65.00
C LYS A 323 -17.65 -7.30 -63.90
N SER A 324 -17.67 -6.47 -62.86
CA SER A 324 -18.51 -6.67 -61.66
C SER A 324 -19.85 -5.96 -61.77
N LEU A 325 -20.64 -6.28 -62.83
CA LEU A 325 -21.96 -5.69 -63.11
C LEU A 325 -22.91 -5.82 -61.89
N ASP A 326 -22.92 -6.96 -61.24
CA ASP A 326 -23.80 -7.21 -60.09
C ASP A 326 -23.51 -6.27 -58.92
N ARG A 327 -22.23 -5.95 -58.66
CA ARG A 327 -21.82 -5.04 -57.60
C ARG A 327 -22.17 -3.59 -57.91
N ALA A 328 -21.99 -3.21 -59.19
CA ALA A 328 -22.38 -1.89 -59.67
C ALA A 328 -23.91 -1.68 -59.55
N ALA A 329 -24.69 -2.66 -59.97
CA ALA A 329 -26.13 -2.64 -59.87
C ALA A 329 -26.61 -2.62 -58.40
N ALA A 330 -26.00 -3.41 -57.51
CA ALA A 330 -26.34 -3.40 -56.10
C ALA A 330 -26.10 -2.04 -55.43
N ASN A 331 -24.99 -1.36 -55.79
CA ASN A 331 -24.65 -0.05 -55.23
C ASN A 331 -25.58 1.04 -55.77
N LEU A 332 -25.91 1.03 -57.06
CA LEU A 332 -26.88 1.96 -57.69
C LEU A 332 -28.25 1.79 -57.00
N ARG A 333 -28.72 0.57 -56.88
CA ARG A 333 -29.99 0.28 -56.23
C ARG A 333 -30.05 0.79 -54.81
N ALA A 334 -29.02 0.48 -53.98
CA ALA A 334 -28.95 0.93 -52.60
C ALA A 334 -28.95 2.47 -52.50
N ALA A 335 -28.20 3.14 -53.38
CA ALA A 335 -28.15 4.61 -53.42
C ALA A 335 -29.49 5.23 -53.79
N THR A 336 -30.17 4.72 -54.84
CA THR A 336 -31.52 5.18 -55.26
C THR A 336 -32.55 4.96 -54.14
N LEU A 337 -32.59 3.78 -53.53
CA LEU A 337 -33.52 3.54 -52.44
C LEU A 337 -33.28 4.46 -51.24
N THR A 338 -32.03 4.80 -50.96
CA THR A 338 -31.70 5.73 -49.88
C THR A 338 -32.13 7.15 -50.19
N ARG A 339 -31.94 7.62 -51.44
CA ARG A 339 -32.37 8.96 -51.86
C ARG A 339 -33.89 9.06 -51.89
N LEU A 340 -34.60 8.07 -52.46
CA LEU A 340 -36.06 8.03 -52.46
C LEU A 340 -36.64 7.99 -51.03
N ALA A 341 -36.01 7.24 -50.13
CA ALA A 341 -36.43 7.20 -48.73
C ALA A 341 -36.27 8.57 -48.03
N ALA A 342 -35.19 9.29 -48.37
CA ALA A 342 -34.94 10.62 -47.82
C ALA A 342 -35.93 11.65 -48.37
N GLU A 343 -36.18 11.63 -49.68
CA GLU A 343 -37.10 12.54 -50.37
C GLU A 343 -38.54 12.37 -49.87
N LEU A 344 -38.96 11.10 -49.72
CA LEU A 344 -40.29 10.76 -49.21
C LEU A 344 -40.37 10.80 -47.67
N ARG A 345 -39.32 11.29 -46.99
CA ARG A 345 -39.21 11.45 -45.53
C ARG A 345 -39.55 10.18 -44.74
N LEU A 346 -39.18 9.04 -45.26
CA LEU A 346 -39.34 7.76 -44.59
C LEU A 346 -38.27 7.64 -43.51
N GLY A 347 -38.63 7.10 -42.33
CA GLY A 347 -37.68 6.96 -41.22
C GLY A 347 -36.47 6.09 -41.59
N THR A 348 -35.35 6.25 -40.86
CA THR A 348 -34.04 5.60 -41.09
C THR A 348 -34.08 4.06 -41.08
N GLY A 349 -35.19 3.42 -40.74
CA GLY A 349 -35.39 1.99 -40.76
C GLY A 349 -36.32 1.48 -41.88
N ALA A 350 -36.68 2.33 -42.87
CA ALA A 350 -37.54 1.91 -43.96
C ALA A 350 -36.84 0.80 -44.79
N ASN A 351 -37.50 -0.32 -44.97
CA ASN A 351 -37.02 -1.38 -45.82
C ASN A 351 -37.34 -1.08 -47.31
N ALA A 352 -36.68 -1.77 -48.24
CA ALA A 352 -36.83 -1.55 -49.67
C ALA A 352 -38.31 -1.67 -50.14
N ALA A 353 -39.11 -2.56 -49.55
CA ALA A 353 -40.51 -2.70 -49.91
C ALA A 353 -41.35 -1.49 -49.49
N ALA A 354 -41.10 -0.92 -48.30
CA ALA A 354 -41.76 0.29 -47.84
C ALA A 354 -41.42 1.52 -48.73
N VAL A 355 -40.18 1.62 -49.24
CA VAL A 355 -39.79 2.67 -50.18
C VAL A 355 -40.53 2.54 -51.51
N VAL A 356 -40.62 1.31 -52.05
CA VAL A 356 -41.37 1.05 -53.30
C VAL A 356 -42.84 1.40 -53.13
N GLU A 357 -43.51 1.02 -52.04
CA GLU A 357 -44.87 1.34 -51.76
C GLU A 357 -45.14 2.88 -51.65
N ALA A 358 -44.19 3.55 -50.95
CA ALA A 358 -44.29 5.00 -50.77
C ALA A 358 -44.10 5.73 -52.08
N THR A 359 -43.13 5.31 -52.90
CA THR A 359 -42.91 5.86 -54.26
C THR A 359 -44.11 5.63 -55.18
N ALA A 360 -44.70 4.41 -55.14
CA ALA A 360 -45.91 4.06 -55.90
C ALA A 360 -47.09 4.96 -55.55
N ARG A 361 -47.29 5.21 -54.27
CA ARG A 361 -48.39 6.09 -53.77
C ARG A 361 -48.12 7.53 -54.17
N HIS A 362 -46.88 8.00 -54.09
CA HIS A 362 -46.54 9.38 -54.43
C HIS A 362 -46.71 9.67 -55.92
N LEU A 363 -46.32 8.77 -56.79
CA LEU A 363 -46.39 8.92 -58.22
C LEU A 363 -47.73 8.45 -58.84
N GLY A 364 -48.58 7.75 -58.05
CA GLY A 364 -49.83 7.19 -58.55
C GLY A 364 -49.61 6.03 -59.57
N ARG A 365 -48.45 5.32 -59.44
CA ARG A 365 -48.07 4.23 -60.36
C ARG A 365 -48.32 2.86 -59.65
N PRO A 366 -48.59 1.80 -60.47
CA PRO A 366 -48.73 0.46 -59.88
C PRO A 366 -47.50 -0.03 -59.17
N VAL A 367 -47.63 -0.59 -57.93
CA VAL A 367 -46.55 -1.13 -57.15
C VAL A 367 -45.69 -2.17 -57.89
N PRO A 368 -46.27 -3.12 -58.69
CA PRO A 368 -45.47 -4.09 -59.45
C PRO A 368 -44.47 -3.52 -60.42
N ASP A 369 -44.79 -2.39 -61.05
CA ASP A 369 -43.91 -1.77 -62.05
C ASP A 369 -42.65 -1.18 -61.37
N LEU A 370 -42.86 -0.54 -60.24
CA LEU A 370 -41.75 0.02 -59.44
C LEU A 370 -40.96 -1.05 -58.70
N ASP A 371 -41.60 -2.13 -58.24
CA ASP A 371 -40.90 -3.27 -57.62
C ASP A 371 -40.00 -3.96 -58.65
N GLY A 372 -40.50 -4.07 -59.88
CA GLY A 372 -39.71 -4.54 -61.01
C GLY A 372 -38.42 -3.73 -61.20
N LEU A 373 -38.54 -2.40 -61.21
CA LEU A 373 -37.41 -1.48 -61.47
C LEU A 373 -36.46 -1.39 -60.25
N LEU A 374 -36.99 -1.24 -59.08
CA LEU A 374 -36.20 -0.94 -57.88
C LEU A 374 -35.63 -2.19 -57.16
N ARG A 375 -36.30 -3.35 -57.26
CA ARG A 375 -35.90 -4.54 -56.46
C ARG A 375 -35.49 -5.74 -57.32
N THR A 376 -36.26 -6.08 -58.32
CA THR A 376 -36.13 -7.41 -58.98
C THR A 376 -35.31 -7.39 -60.29
N PHE A 377 -35.17 -6.27 -60.94
CA PHE A 377 -34.38 -6.17 -62.17
C PHE A 377 -32.86 -6.37 -61.90
N VAL A 378 -32.25 -7.26 -62.66
CA VAL A 378 -30.79 -7.54 -62.63
C VAL A 378 -30.22 -7.37 -64.03
N PRO A 379 -29.40 -6.32 -64.29
CA PRO A 379 -28.79 -6.11 -65.61
C PRO A 379 -27.74 -7.23 -65.86
N ARG A 380 -27.76 -7.79 -67.06
CA ARG A 380 -26.83 -8.87 -67.47
C ARG A 380 -25.76 -8.34 -68.44
N THR A 381 -25.94 -7.15 -69.00
CA THR A 381 -25.01 -6.53 -69.93
C THR A 381 -24.74 -5.08 -69.51
N GLU A 382 -23.64 -4.50 -69.94
CA GLU A 382 -23.30 -3.09 -69.67
C GLU A 382 -24.36 -2.12 -70.22
N SER A 383 -24.89 -2.38 -71.43
CA SER A 383 -25.98 -1.55 -71.98
C SER A 383 -27.22 -1.60 -71.09
N GLN A 384 -27.62 -2.78 -70.63
CA GLN A 384 -28.76 -2.92 -69.73
C GLN A 384 -28.53 -2.21 -68.37
N LEU A 385 -27.28 -2.18 -67.86
CA LEU A 385 -26.93 -1.45 -66.65
C LEU A 385 -27.08 0.06 -66.85
N VAL A 386 -26.65 0.59 -68.00
CA VAL A 386 -26.76 2.01 -68.32
C VAL A 386 -28.23 2.42 -68.50
N ASP A 387 -29.00 1.67 -69.26
CA ASP A 387 -30.43 1.95 -69.50
C ASP A 387 -31.20 1.91 -68.19
N TRP A 388 -30.88 0.92 -67.32
CA TRP A 388 -31.48 0.80 -66.02
C TRP A 388 -31.10 1.93 -65.06
N ALA A 389 -29.83 2.37 -65.07
CA ALA A 389 -29.39 3.53 -64.28
C ALA A 389 -30.09 4.82 -64.71
N GLN A 390 -30.30 5.04 -66.02
CA GLN A 390 -31.07 6.16 -66.51
C GLN A 390 -32.54 6.12 -66.10
N ASN A 391 -33.17 4.94 -66.11
CA ASN A 391 -34.55 4.78 -65.62
C ASN A 391 -34.66 5.05 -64.11
N LEU A 392 -33.62 4.66 -63.33
CA LEU A 392 -33.57 4.97 -61.89
C LEU A 392 -33.44 6.47 -61.62
N GLN A 393 -32.57 7.15 -62.43
CA GLN A 393 -32.40 8.59 -62.33
C GLN A 393 -33.67 9.34 -62.68
N GLN A 394 -34.32 8.96 -63.79
CA GLN A 394 -35.59 9.54 -64.21
C GLN A 394 -36.70 9.38 -63.16
N LEU A 395 -36.72 8.20 -62.48
CA LEU A 395 -37.65 7.99 -61.38
C LEU A 395 -37.38 8.91 -60.18
N GLU A 396 -36.09 9.12 -59.84
CA GLU A 396 -35.70 10.03 -58.76
C GLU A 396 -36.12 11.48 -59.08
N GLU A 397 -35.88 11.93 -60.33
CA GLU A 397 -36.32 13.25 -60.80
C GLU A 397 -37.86 13.40 -60.73
N GLU A 398 -38.61 12.38 -61.17
CA GLU A 398 -40.10 12.38 -61.14
C GLU A 398 -40.66 12.49 -59.73
N VAL A 399 -39.95 11.91 -58.72
CA VAL A 399 -40.33 12.01 -57.31
C VAL A 399 -39.96 13.36 -56.69
N THR A 400 -38.87 13.98 -57.15
CA THR A 400 -38.41 15.28 -56.64
C THR A 400 -39.25 16.45 -57.21
N ASP A 401 -39.77 16.30 -58.44
CA ASP A 401 -40.52 17.35 -59.14
C ASP A 401 -42.01 17.41 -58.74
N ARG A 402 -42.49 16.48 -57.95
CA ARG A 402 -43.91 16.39 -57.51
C ARG A 402 -44.06 16.77 -56.04
#